data_382d14e7616d355b40e6923ce7be687c
#
_entry.id   382d14e7616d355b40e6923ce7be687c
#
_cell.length_a   1.000
_cell.length_b   1.000
_cell.length_c   1.000
_cell.angle_alpha   90.00
_cell.angle_beta   90.00
_cell.angle_gamma   90.00
#
_symmetry.space_group_name_H-M   'P 1'
#
loop_
_entity.id
_entity.type
_entity.pdbx_description
1 polymer ?
#
loop_
_entity_poly.entity_id
_entity_poly.type
_entity_poly.pdbx_seq_one_letter_code
_entity_poly.pdbx_strand_id
1 'polypeptide(L)'
;NPYKFGLIGSTDSHTSLASAEEKNFWGKYSNDSTPEIKDQDIIGDANNTGWSMSAGGLAGVWAKENTRDEIYAAFKRKEVYATTGPRIGVQVFAGWDLSDITYKNFQDLGYKLGVPMGGDLSSISKNSGPSFAIKVAKDPIGANLDRVQIVKGWIDRDGKSREKIYDVAWSDDRDFDSSGQLEPVGN
;
A
#
# COMPACT_ATOMS: atom_id res chain seq x y z
N ASN A 1 -10.25 -5.79 20.47
CA ASN A 1 -9.33 -6.14 19.38
C ASN A 1 -9.59 -5.23 18.18
N PRO A 2 -8.54 -4.71 17.51
CA PRO A 2 -8.72 -3.96 16.29
C PRO A 2 -9.37 -4.84 15.21
N TYR A 3 -10.08 -4.23 14.29
CA TYR A 3 -10.67 -4.94 13.15
C TYR A 3 -9.56 -5.49 12.26
N LYS A 4 -9.71 -6.76 11.84
CA LYS A 4 -8.76 -7.46 10.97
C LYS A 4 -9.25 -7.44 9.52
N PHE A 5 -9.02 -6.35 8.82
CA PHE A 5 -9.40 -6.18 7.42
C PHE A 5 -8.15 -6.07 6.52
N GLY A 6 -8.32 -6.27 5.23
CA GLY A 6 -7.32 -5.94 4.21
C GLY A 6 -7.58 -4.54 3.66
N LEU A 7 -6.56 -3.95 3.02
CA LEU A 7 -6.65 -2.65 2.37
C LEU A 7 -6.54 -2.83 0.86
N ILE A 8 -7.41 -2.17 0.12
CA ILE A 8 -7.36 -2.08 -1.34
C ILE A 8 -7.46 -0.64 -1.79
N GLY A 9 -6.87 -0.33 -2.95
CA GLY A 9 -7.11 0.90 -3.66
C GLY A 9 -8.12 0.70 -4.78
N SER A 10 -8.71 1.79 -5.26
CA SER A 10 -9.56 1.82 -6.44
C SER A 10 -9.51 3.19 -7.11
N THR A 11 -10.05 3.29 -8.32
CA THR A 11 -10.15 4.57 -9.03
C THR A 11 -11.24 5.46 -8.45
N ASP A 12 -12.15 4.89 -7.69
CA ASP A 12 -13.35 5.56 -7.16
C ASP A 12 -14.21 6.21 -8.27
N SER A 13 -14.22 5.59 -9.45
CA SER A 13 -14.95 6.10 -10.61
C SER A 13 -16.43 5.73 -10.53
N HIS A 14 -17.31 6.71 -10.74
CA HIS A 14 -18.76 6.58 -10.72
C HIS A 14 -19.37 6.66 -12.11
N THR A 15 -18.57 6.43 -13.15
CA THR A 15 -19.00 6.52 -14.57
C THR A 15 -19.33 5.15 -15.16
N SER A 16 -19.15 4.06 -14.43
CA SER A 16 -19.20 2.66 -14.91
C SER A 16 -18.13 2.34 -15.96
N LEU A 17 -17.18 3.24 -16.19
CA LEU A 17 -16.03 3.02 -17.07
C LEU A 17 -14.80 2.69 -16.23
N ALA A 18 -14.26 1.47 -16.42
CA ALA A 18 -13.01 1.08 -15.79
C ALA A 18 -11.85 1.83 -16.44
N SER A 19 -11.29 2.81 -15.73
CA SER A 19 -10.17 3.62 -16.16
C SER A 19 -9.08 3.59 -15.10
N ALA A 20 -8.07 2.74 -15.32
CA ALA A 20 -6.98 2.51 -14.38
C ALA A 20 -5.70 3.27 -14.72
N GLU A 21 -5.69 4.01 -15.84
CA GLU A 21 -4.54 4.76 -16.33
C GLU A 21 -4.89 6.23 -16.48
N GLU A 22 -3.99 7.10 -16.06
CA GLU A 22 -4.21 8.54 -16.09
C GLU A 22 -4.52 9.09 -17.48
N LYS A 23 -3.82 8.60 -18.51
CA LYS A 23 -4.07 9.00 -19.91
C LYS A 23 -5.43 8.60 -20.47
N ASN A 24 -6.12 7.65 -19.83
CA ASN A 24 -7.44 7.16 -20.19
C ASN A 24 -8.51 7.52 -19.16
N PHE A 25 -8.20 8.45 -18.28
CA PHE A 25 -9.11 8.86 -17.21
C PHE A 25 -10.24 9.74 -17.77
N TRP A 26 -11.46 9.25 -17.65
CA TRP A 26 -12.67 9.92 -18.11
C TRP A 26 -13.29 10.89 -17.08
N GLY A 27 -12.74 10.94 -15.88
CA GLY A 27 -13.34 11.64 -14.77
C GLY A 27 -14.01 10.68 -13.78
N LYS A 28 -14.35 11.17 -12.62
CA LYS A 28 -15.01 10.38 -11.56
C LYS A 28 -16.51 10.33 -11.71
N TYR A 29 -17.11 11.37 -12.24
CA TYR A 29 -18.55 11.52 -12.41
C TYR A 29 -18.89 11.86 -13.86
N SER A 30 -20.16 11.66 -14.25
CA SER A 30 -20.63 12.02 -15.59
C SER A 30 -20.52 13.51 -15.89
N ASN A 31 -20.60 14.35 -14.88
CA ASN A 31 -20.52 15.81 -15.00
C ASN A 31 -19.10 16.37 -15.03
N ASP A 32 -18.06 15.56 -14.83
CA ASP A 32 -16.65 15.97 -14.95
C ASP A 32 -15.91 15.27 -16.10
N SER A 33 -16.67 14.58 -16.97
CA SER A 33 -16.10 13.73 -18.01
C SER A 33 -15.73 14.48 -19.29
N THR A 34 -16.11 15.73 -19.45
CA THR A 34 -15.79 16.53 -20.61
C THR A 34 -14.90 17.73 -20.28
N PRO A 35 -14.02 18.16 -21.21
CA PRO A 35 -13.13 19.28 -20.94
C PRO A 35 -13.84 20.58 -20.53
N GLU A 36 -15.03 20.80 -21.08
CA GLU A 36 -15.79 22.05 -20.91
C GLU A 36 -16.30 22.29 -19.49
N ILE A 37 -16.37 21.21 -18.68
CA ILE A 37 -16.92 21.28 -17.32
C ILE A 37 -15.89 20.89 -16.25
N LYS A 38 -14.64 20.58 -16.63
CA LYS A 38 -13.61 20.15 -15.70
C LYS A 38 -13.18 21.22 -14.68
N ASP A 39 -13.39 22.48 -14.97
CA ASP A 39 -13.16 23.59 -14.05
C ASP A 39 -14.31 23.88 -13.09
N GLN A 40 -15.44 23.21 -13.30
CA GLN A 40 -16.61 23.37 -12.45
C GLN A 40 -16.49 22.52 -11.17
N ASP A 41 -17.16 22.98 -10.14
CA ASP A 41 -17.31 22.24 -8.89
C ASP A 41 -18.17 20.98 -9.10
N ILE A 42 -17.62 19.83 -8.74
CA ILE A 42 -18.23 18.52 -9.01
C ILE A 42 -19.15 18.07 -7.86
N ILE A 43 -18.83 18.43 -6.63
CA ILE A 43 -19.49 17.91 -5.41
C ILE A 43 -19.93 19.01 -4.44
N GLY A 44 -20.12 20.22 -4.91
CA GLY A 44 -20.57 21.35 -4.06
C GLY A 44 -19.48 21.93 -3.16
N ASP A 45 -18.22 21.63 -3.44
CA ASP A 45 -17.05 22.17 -2.75
C ASP A 45 -16.12 22.81 -3.80
N ALA A 46 -15.99 24.11 -3.76
CA ALA A 46 -15.22 24.92 -4.72
C ALA A 46 -13.76 24.51 -4.94
N ASN A 47 -13.24 23.57 -4.14
CA ASN A 47 -11.91 23.03 -4.25
C ASN A 47 -11.84 21.68 -4.99
N ASN A 48 -12.98 21.08 -5.35
CA ASN A 48 -13.06 19.77 -5.98
C ASN A 48 -13.57 19.86 -7.42
N THR A 49 -12.70 20.32 -8.31
CA THR A 49 -12.97 20.34 -9.76
C THR A 49 -12.53 19.04 -10.42
N GLY A 50 -12.97 18.78 -11.65
CA GLY A 50 -12.53 17.65 -12.44
C GLY A 50 -11.02 17.59 -12.64
N TRP A 51 -10.35 18.73 -12.64
CA TRP A 51 -8.88 18.83 -12.74
C TRP A 51 -8.14 18.32 -11.50
N SER A 52 -8.80 18.32 -10.33
CA SER A 52 -8.22 17.78 -9.09
C SER A 52 -8.36 16.26 -8.97
N MET A 53 -9.09 15.63 -9.88
CA MET A 53 -9.32 14.18 -9.88
C MET A 53 -8.28 13.44 -10.71
N SER A 54 -8.00 12.21 -10.33
CA SER A 54 -7.06 11.32 -11.02
C SER A 54 -7.61 9.90 -11.13
N ALA A 55 -6.98 9.08 -11.96
CA ALA A 55 -7.32 7.66 -12.07
C ALA A 55 -7.17 6.92 -10.73
N GLY A 56 -6.30 7.39 -9.87
CA GLY A 56 -6.16 6.92 -8.49
C GLY A 56 -5.60 5.51 -8.37
N GLY A 57 -6.09 4.81 -7.37
CA GLY A 57 -5.50 3.59 -6.90
C GLY A 57 -6.01 2.31 -7.56
N LEU A 58 -5.26 1.24 -7.31
CA LEU A 58 -5.60 -0.12 -7.69
C LEU A 58 -5.49 -1.04 -6.47
N ALA A 59 -6.23 -2.16 -6.51
CA ALA A 59 -6.01 -3.27 -5.63
C ALA A 59 -4.86 -4.15 -6.17
N GLY A 60 -3.74 -4.20 -5.46
CA GLY A 60 -2.70 -5.19 -5.69
C GLY A 60 -3.07 -6.51 -5.02
N VAL A 61 -2.83 -7.64 -5.68
CA VAL A 61 -3.25 -8.97 -5.21
C VAL A 61 -2.13 -9.98 -5.40
N TRP A 62 -1.79 -10.70 -4.34
CA TRP A 62 -0.86 -11.84 -4.41
C TRP A 62 -1.67 -13.13 -4.52
N ALA A 63 -1.89 -13.58 -5.74
CA ALA A 63 -2.60 -14.81 -6.07
C ALA A 63 -1.64 -15.82 -6.73
N LYS A 64 -1.92 -17.11 -6.62
CA LYS A 64 -1.11 -18.16 -7.25
C LYS A 64 -1.21 -18.13 -8.77
N GLU A 65 -2.40 -17.79 -9.27
CA GLU A 65 -2.72 -17.71 -10.69
C GLU A 65 -3.68 -16.54 -10.95
N ASN A 66 -3.65 -16.01 -12.17
CA ASN A 66 -4.58 -14.99 -12.60
C ASN A 66 -5.92 -15.62 -13.01
N THR A 67 -6.61 -16.20 -12.04
CA THR A 67 -7.95 -16.76 -12.18
C THR A 67 -8.88 -16.13 -11.15
N ARG A 68 -10.19 -16.14 -11.44
CA ARG A 68 -11.20 -15.60 -10.52
C ARG A 68 -11.10 -16.23 -9.13
N ASP A 69 -10.95 -17.54 -9.07
CA ASP A 69 -10.97 -18.30 -7.82
C ASP A 69 -9.72 -18.01 -6.98
N GLU A 70 -8.54 -17.94 -7.59
CA GLU A 70 -7.29 -17.62 -6.87
C GLU A 70 -7.24 -16.16 -6.44
N ILE A 71 -7.74 -15.23 -7.25
CA ILE A 71 -7.87 -13.83 -6.86
C ILE A 71 -8.85 -13.71 -5.67
N TYR A 72 -10.00 -14.36 -5.73
CA TYR A 72 -10.96 -14.36 -4.63
C TYR A 72 -10.38 -14.98 -3.36
N ALA A 73 -9.64 -16.09 -3.50
CA ALA A 73 -8.96 -16.72 -2.37
C ALA A 73 -7.92 -15.78 -1.73
N ALA A 74 -7.17 -15.02 -2.55
CA ALA A 74 -6.23 -14.02 -2.05
C ALA A 74 -6.93 -12.87 -1.29
N PHE A 75 -8.07 -12.37 -1.80
CA PHE A 75 -8.90 -11.42 -1.06
C PHE A 75 -9.35 -11.98 0.29
N LYS A 76 -9.77 -13.23 0.34
CA LYS A 76 -10.16 -13.90 1.60
C LYS A 76 -9.01 -14.00 2.59
N ARG A 77 -7.80 -14.26 2.12
CA ARG A 77 -6.59 -14.29 2.95
C ARG A 77 -6.06 -12.88 3.27
N LYS A 78 -6.61 -11.84 2.63
CA LYS A 78 -6.16 -10.44 2.73
C LYS A 78 -4.73 -10.23 2.24
N GLU A 79 -4.25 -11.07 1.34
CA GLU A 79 -2.98 -10.89 0.63
C GLU A 79 -3.13 -9.84 -0.48
N VAL A 80 -3.52 -8.66 -0.06
CA VAL A 80 -3.88 -7.52 -0.91
C VAL A 80 -3.26 -6.25 -0.38
N TYR A 81 -3.06 -5.27 -1.26
CA TYR A 81 -2.58 -3.95 -0.90
C TYR A 81 -3.18 -2.87 -1.81
N ALA A 82 -3.05 -1.63 -1.41
CA ALA A 82 -3.52 -0.47 -2.17
C ALA A 82 -2.37 0.23 -2.87
N THR A 83 -2.59 0.68 -4.10
CA THR A 83 -1.80 1.74 -4.72
C THR A 83 -2.62 3.02 -4.80
N THR A 84 -1.98 4.17 -4.86
CA THR A 84 -2.63 5.49 -4.89
C THR A 84 -2.25 6.32 -6.13
N GLY A 85 -1.62 5.69 -7.11
CA GLY A 85 -1.14 6.29 -8.34
C GLY A 85 -0.16 5.33 -9.00
N PRO A 86 1.16 5.50 -8.80
CA PRO A 86 2.16 4.57 -9.33
C PRO A 86 1.88 3.13 -8.91
N ARG A 87 2.13 2.19 -9.81
CA ARG A 87 1.92 0.75 -9.60
C ARG A 87 3.07 0.12 -8.80
N ILE A 88 3.30 0.61 -7.61
CA ILE A 88 4.30 0.09 -6.68
C ILE A 88 3.87 -1.30 -6.22
N GLY A 89 4.76 -2.29 -6.37
CA GLY A 89 4.54 -3.61 -5.82
C GLY A 89 5.09 -3.73 -4.41
N VAL A 90 4.31 -4.28 -3.47
CA VAL A 90 4.75 -4.54 -2.10
C VAL A 90 4.34 -5.93 -1.65
N GLN A 91 5.28 -6.67 -1.06
CA GLN A 91 5.01 -7.96 -0.44
C GLN A 91 5.71 -8.03 0.92
N VAL A 92 5.00 -8.53 1.92
CA VAL A 92 5.48 -8.55 3.30
C VAL A 92 5.24 -9.91 3.93
N PHE A 93 6.24 -10.42 4.64
CA PHE A 93 6.13 -11.55 5.54
C PHE A 93 6.56 -11.15 6.94
N ALA A 94 5.87 -11.65 7.95
CA ALA A 94 6.24 -11.49 9.35
C ALA A 94 6.56 -12.84 9.96
N GLY A 95 7.56 -12.90 10.84
CA GLY A 95 7.96 -14.15 11.47
C GLY A 95 8.89 -13.92 12.65
N TRP A 96 9.29 -14.99 13.29
CA TRP A 96 10.17 -14.95 14.45
C TRP A 96 11.64 -15.19 14.09
N ASP A 97 11.89 -15.81 12.94
CA ASP A 97 13.20 -16.02 12.37
C ASP A 97 13.10 -16.02 10.84
N LEU A 98 13.47 -14.90 10.23
CA LEU A 98 13.43 -14.68 8.80
C LEU A 98 14.84 -14.37 8.23
N SER A 99 15.90 -14.69 8.98
CA SER A 99 17.28 -14.33 8.65
C SER A 99 17.77 -14.95 7.33
N ASP A 100 17.24 -16.11 6.95
CA ASP A 100 17.61 -16.80 5.71
C ASP A 100 16.92 -16.26 4.45
N ILE A 101 15.96 -15.33 4.62
CA ILE A 101 15.25 -14.74 3.49
C ILE A 101 16.16 -13.74 2.78
N THR A 102 16.33 -13.96 1.49
CA THR A 102 17.07 -13.09 0.56
C THR A 102 16.16 -12.68 -0.60
N TYR A 103 16.62 -11.75 -1.42
CA TYR A 103 15.88 -11.36 -2.62
C TYR A 103 15.55 -12.53 -3.56
N LYS A 104 16.47 -13.53 -3.66
CA LYS A 104 16.32 -14.67 -4.59
C LYS A 104 15.30 -15.71 -4.12
N ASN A 105 15.15 -15.89 -2.82
CA ASN A 105 14.28 -16.90 -2.21
C ASN A 105 13.10 -16.29 -1.44
N PHE A 106 12.81 -15.00 -1.70
CA PHE A 106 11.90 -14.20 -0.90
C PHE A 106 10.51 -14.82 -0.74
N GLN A 107 9.90 -15.28 -1.84
CA GLN A 107 8.58 -15.89 -1.79
C GLN A 107 8.64 -17.30 -1.18
N ASP A 108 9.55 -18.13 -1.63
CA ASP A 108 9.64 -19.54 -1.20
C ASP A 108 9.85 -19.64 0.31
N LEU A 109 10.84 -18.92 0.84
CA LEU A 109 11.09 -18.92 2.28
C LEU A 109 10.10 -18.04 3.04
N GLY A 110 9.60 -16.97 2.44
CA GLY A 110 8.57 -16.13 3.05
C GLY A 110 7.32 -16.92 3.42
N TYR A 111 6.79 -17.70 2.49
CA TYR A 111 5.63 -18.57 2.75
C TYR A 111 5.96 -19.77 3.66
N LYS A 112 7.20 -20.23 3.66
CA LYS A 112 7.62 -21.37 4.47
C LYS A 112 7.89 -21.02 5.94
N LEU A 113 8.52 -19.88 6.20
CA LEU A 113 9.04 -19.47 7.51
C LEU A 113 8.20 -18.37 8.18
N GLY A 114 7.46 -17.62 7.37
CA GLY A 114 6.70 -16.44 7.81
C GLY A 114 5.20 -16.57 7.61
N VAL A 115 4.51 -15.55 8.08
CA VAL A 115 3.09 -15.31 7.85
C VAL A 115 2.99 -14.21 6.79
N PRO A 116 2.29 -14.43 5.67
CA PRO A 116 2.13 -13.41 4.65
C PRO A 116 1.28 -12.24 5.14
N MET A 117 1.40 -11.11 4.45
CA MET A 117 0.55 -9.94 4.67
C MET A 117 -0.93 -10.33 4.71
N GLY A 118 -1.71 -9.68 5.59
CA GLY A 118 -3.11 -10.03 5.85
C GLY A 118 -3.31 -11.12 6.90
N GLY A 119 -2.28 -11.90 7.21
CA GLY A 119 -2.32 -12.96 8.21
C GLY A 119 -2.10 -12.47 9.65
N ASP A 120 -2.27 -13.37 10.59
CA ASP A 120 -2.05 -13.15 12.02
C ASP A 120 -0.78 -13.86 12.46
N LEU A 121 0.18 -13.13 12.98
CA LEU A 121 1.35 -13.72 13.62
C LEU A 121 0.97 -14.13 15.04
N SER A 122 0.99 -15.45 15.33
CA SER A 122 0.74 -15.95 16.69
C SER A 122 1.85 -15.50 17.64
N SER A 123 1.44 -15.13 18.85
CA SER A 123 2.40 -14.79 19.90
C SER A 123 3.22 -16.01 20.28
N ILE A 124 4.54 -15.89 20.19
CA ILE A 124 5.45 -16.87 20.78
C ILE A 124 6.06 -16.21 22.01
N SER A 125 6.15 -16.96 23.08
CA SER A 125 6.83 -16.55 24.32
C SER A 125 8.35 -16.48 24.10
N LYS A 126 8.81 -15.58 23.24
CA LYS A 126 10.22 -15.27 23.03
C LYS A 126 10.48 -13.84 23.50
N ASN A 127 11.65 -13.62 24.07
CA ASN A 127 12.11 -12.30 24.51
C ASN A 127 12.48 -11.36 23.35
N SER A 128 12.28 -11.79 22.09
CA SER A 128 12.57 -11.03 20.87
C SER A 128 11.27 -10.60 20.17
N GLY A 129 11.26 -9.40 19.61
CA GLY A 129 10.17 -8.96 18.73
C GLY A 129 10.13 -9.75 17.40
N PRO A 130 9.02 -9.69 16.67
CA PRO A 130 8.93 -10.29 15.34
C PRO A 130 9.82 -9.58 14.33
N SER A 131 10.31 -10.33 13.35
CA SER A 131 11.01 -9.83 12.18
C SER A 131 10.03 -9.66 11.01
N PHE A 132 10.34 -8.70 10.13
CA PHE A 132 9.58 -8.46 8.91
C PHE A 132 10.52 -8.54 7.71
N ALA A 133 10.14 -9.35 6.72
CA ALA A 133 10.77 -9.35 5.41
C ALA A 133 9.87 -8.58 4.44
N ILE A 134 10.42 -7.51 3.84
CA ILE A 134 9.66 -6.59 2.98
C ILE A 134 10.36 -6.51 1.63
N LYS A 135 9.59 -6.74 0.58
CA LYS A 135 10.05 -6.56 -0.81
C LYS A 135 9.17 -5.50 -1.46
N VAL A 136 9.81 -4.47 -1.99
CA VAL A 136 9.14 -3.37 -2.69
C VAL A 136 9.75 -3.21 -4.08
N ALA A 137 8.91 -3.02 -5.08
CA ALA A 137 9.31 -2.73 -6.45
C ALA A 137 8.67 -1.42 -6.88
N LYS A 138 9.48 -0.50 -7.42
CA LYS A 138 8.95 0.75 -7.98
C LYS A 138 8.11 0.47 -9.23
N ASP A 139 7.21 1.38 -9.56
CA ASP A 139 6.59 1.43 -10.88
C ASP A 139 7.68 1.65 -11.94
N PRO A 140 7.76 0.81 -13.00
CA PRO A 140 8.80 0.94 -14.03
C PRO A 140 8.84 2.30 -14.73
N ILE A 141 7.69 2.96 -14.86
CA ILE A 141 7.56 4.27 -15.51
C ILE A 141 7.39 5.43 -14.52
N GLY A 142 7.33 5.13 -13.22
CA GLY A 142 7.21 6.11 -12.15
C GLY A 142 8.55 6.60 -11.62
N ALA A 143 8.48 7.53 -10.68
CA ALA A 143 9.64 8.01 -9.93
C ALA A 143 10.29 6.89 -9.10
N ASN A 144 11.48 7.14 -8.58
CA ASN A 144 12.11 6.24 -7.62
C ASN A 144 11.30 6.21 -6.31
N LEU A 145 11.47 5.13 -5.55
CA LEU A 145 10.89 5.04 -4.22
C LEU A 145 11.57 6.05 -3.30
N ASP A 146 10.80 6.81 -2.57
CA ASP A 146 11.32 7.72 -1.56
C ASP A 146 11.79 6.92 -0.33
N ARG A 147 10.90 6.16 0.27
CA ARG A 147 11.18 5.38 1.48
C ARG A 147 10.23 4.20 1.65
N VAL A 148 10.58 3.32 2.56
CA VAL A 148 9.71 2.25 3.08
C VAL A 148 9.51 2.49 4.56
N GLN A 149 8.25 2.53 4.99
CA GLN A 149 7.87 2.74 6.39
C GLN A 149 7.01 1.59 6.90
N ILE A 150 7.18 1.26 8.18
CA ILE A 150 6.25 0.42 8.94
C ILE A 150 5.49 1.31 9.91
N VAL A 151 4.18 1.36 9.79
CA VAL A 151 3.30 2.02 10.75
C VAL A 151 2.74 0.97 11.70
N LYS A 152 3.11 1.07 12.96
CA LYS A 152 2.64 0.19 14.03
C LYS A 152 1.54 0.87 14.82
N GLY A 153 0.34 0.31 14.80
CA GLY A 153 -0.76 0.72 15.66
C GLY A 153 -1.05 -0.31 16.76
N TRP A 154 -1.35 0.14 17.96
CA TRP A 154 -1.76 -0.75 19.05
C TRP A 154 -2.63 -0.04 20.09
N ILE A 155 -3.31 -0.82 20.87
CA ILE A 155 -4.00 -0.34 22.08
C ILE A 155 -3.12 -0.62 23.29
N ASP A 156 -2.82 0.41 24.07
CA ASP A 156 -2.03 0.28 25.28
C ASP A 156 -2.84 -0.33 26.46
N ARG A 157 -2.17 -0.49 27.60
CA ARG A 157 -2.81 -1.08 28.79
C ARG A 157 -3.94 -0.23 29.38
N ASP A 158 -3.94 1.07 29.07
CA ASP A 158 -4.97 2.02 29.52
C ASP A 158 -6.13 2.14 28.50
N GLY A 159 -6.13 1.31 27.46
CA GLY A 159 -7.15 1.30 26.42
C GLY A 159 -7.01 2.43 25.38
N LYS A 160 -5.89 3.15 25.36
CA LYS A 160 -5.64 4.24 24.42
C LYS A 160 -4.97 3.72 23.15
N SER A 161 -5.40 4.23 21.99
CA SER A 161 -4.72 3.98 20.72
C SER A 161 -3.35 4.65 20.70
N ARG A 162 -2.37 3.92 20.18
CA ARG A 162 -1.00 4.37 19.99
C ARG A 162 -0.55 4.05 18.58
N GLU A 163 0.35 4.87 18.08
CA GLU A 163 0.98 4.68 16.77
C GLU A 163 2.48 4.94 16.88
N LYS A 164 3.24 4.24 16.06
CA LYS A 164 4.66 4.52 15.84
C LYS A 164 5.03 4.22 14.39
N ILE A 165 5.70 5.15 13.75
CA ILE A 165 6.25 5.02 12.41
C ILE A 165 7.73 4.66 12.52
N TYR A 166 8.16 3.72 11.70
CA TYR A 166 9.54 3.30 11.55
C TYR A 166 9.95 3.47 10.08
N ASP A 167 10.92 4.33 9.81
CA ASP A 167 11.61 4.36 8.52
C ASP A 167 12.58 3.17 8.48
N VAL A 168 12.35 2.23 7.56
CA VAL A 168 13.12 0.98 7.52
C VAL A 168 14.07 0.90 6.32
N ALA A 169 13.82 1.67 5.28
CA ALA A 169 14.69 1.87 4.14
C ALA A 169 14.32 3.18 3.42
N TRP A 170 15.30 3.80 2.77
CA TRP A 170 15.09 5.00 1.95
C TRP A 170 16.10 5.03 0.80
N SER A 171 15.81 5.84 -0.22
CA SER A 171 16.71 6.07 -1.34
C SER A 171 17.73 7.15 -1.01
N ASP A 172 18.86 7.09 -1.70
CA ASP A 172 19.96 8.04 -1.62
C ASP A 172 20.62 8.13 -0.22
N ASP A 173 21.73 8.84 -0.13
CA ASP A 173 22.43 9.13 1.12
C ASP A 173 21.77 10.33 1.80
N ARG A 174 20.63 10.10 2.45
CA ARG A 174 19.86 11.12 3.17
C ARG A 174 19.89 10.87 4.66
N ASP A 175 19.97 11.93 5.43
CA ASP A 175 19.92 11.91 6.88
C ASP A 175 18.57 12.38 7.42
N PHE A 176 18.32 12.10 8.68
CA PHE A 176 17.19 12.65 9.41
C PHE A 176 17.55 14.05 9.92
N ASP A 177 16.62 14.96 9.78
CA ASP A 177 16.74 16.30 10.35
C ASP A 177 16.60 16.28 11.90
N SER A 178 16.74 17.45 12.53
CA SER A 178 16.62 17.59 13.98
C SER A 178 15.22 17.25 14.53
N SER A 179 14.19 17.19 13.67
CA SER A 179 12.84 16.77 14.02
C SER A 179 12.62 15.26 13.84
N GLY A 180 13.62 14.53 13.32
CA GLY A 180 13.53 13.12 13.00
C GLY A 180 12.78 12.84 11.69
N GLN A 181 12.68 13.83 10.80
CA GLN A 181 12.13 13.63 9.46
C GLN A 181 13.27 13.44 8.46
N LEU A 182 13.07 12.51 7.54
CA LEU A 182 14.01 12.26 6.46
C LEU A 182 13.98 13.44 5.47
N GLU A 183 15.14 13.95 5.10
CA GLU A 183 15.27 15.02 4.11
C GLU A 183 14.54 14.65 2.80
N PRO A 184 13.87 15.61 2.13
CA PRO A 184 13.21 15.36 0.85
C PRO A 184 14.20 14.89 -0.22
N VAL A 185 13.74 14.05 -1.14
CA VAL A 185 14.51 13.76 -2.36
C VAL A 185 14.55 15.03 -3.20
N GLY A 186 15.73 15.46 -3.60
CA GLY A 186 15.90 16.56 -4.56
C GLY A 186 15.26 16.17 -5.92
N ASN A 187 14.63 17.12 -6.58
CA ASN A 187 14.11 16.97 -7.94
C ASN A 187 15.25 17.01 -8.96
#